data_f343864166f3dcd41cf26e349ebc5b09
#
_entry.id   f343864166f3dcd41cf26e349ebc5b09
#
_cell.length_a   1.000
_cell.length_b   1.000
_cell.length_c   1.000
_cell.angle_alpha   90.00
_cell.angle_beta   90.00
_cell.angle_gamma   90.00
#
_symmetry.space_group_name_H-M   'P 1'
#
loop_
_entity.id
_entity.type
_entity.pdbx_description
1 polymer ?
#
loop_
_entity_poly.entity_id
_entity_poly.type
_entity_poly.pdbx_seq_one_letter_code
_entity_poly.pdbx_strand_id
1 'polypeptide(L)'
;LESFCNRMYGTDLNKRAMENLIKCGACDCFGLRRSQLLAIYDAVMESVAASRRKNVEGQMGLFGMMEGDDAPVSDIHVPDLPELSAQERMSMERETTGLYLSGHPMDDYREQLKGTGVVPIGRIMQSLEDHDGVYQDEQVVSIAGIVQTAKMKTTRNQSLMAYVTLEDDTGSVEMLVFARGLQQYGGYLQENSAIVVQGRISARDDKDPQIMLNSAQPISDAAVMPPPPERPAAPQMNKLYLRLESEDSLAYRKARAILNMFPGPVPVILYFLDTKARRGTACTPMPAMLDELRGLLGEGSVVPK
;
A
#
# COMPACT_ATOMS: atom_id res chain seq x y z
N LEU A 1 -24.50 23.41 14.31
CA LEU A 1 -24.45 23.58 12.86
C LEU A 1 -24.84 25.00 12.46
N GLU A 2 -26.03 25.50 12.85
CA GLU A 2 -26.58 26.84 12.47
C GLU A 2 -25.61 27.97 12.90
N SER A 3 -25.16 27.98 14.15
CA SER A 3 -24.16 28.95 14.64
C SER A 3 -22.88 28.96 13.80
N PHE A 4 -22.39 27.81 13.38
CA PHE A 4 -21.26 27.70 12.48
C PHE A 4 -21.53 28.33 11.12
N CYS A 5 -22.63 27.93 10.47
CA CYS A 5 -23.06 28.50 9.18
C CYS A 5 -23.23 30.01 9.27
N ASN A 6 -23.82 30.52 10.36
CA ASN A 6 -24.03 31.96 10.56
C ASN A 6 -22.70 32.74 10.70
N ARG A 7 -21.72 32.21 11.42
CA ARG A 7 -20.40 32.84 11.57
C ARG A 7 -19.60 32.83 10.26
N MET A 8 -19.74 31.75 9.46
CA MET A 8 -19.02 31.57 8.21
C MET A 8 -19.75 32.17 7.00
N TYR A 9 -20.95 32.77 7.20
CA TYR A 9 -21.71 33.40 6.12
C TYR A 9 -20.94 34.55 5.46
N GLY A 10 -20.89 34.55 4.12
CA GLY A 10 -20.16 35.58 3.37
C GLY A 10 -18.64 35.32 3.24
N THR A 11 -18.17 34.21 3.74
CA THR A 11 -16.81 33.68 3.50
C THR A 11 -16.86 32.61 2.40
N ASP A 12 -15.80 31.81 2.28
CA ASP A 12 -15.70 30.73 1.28
C ASP A 12 -16.62 29.53 1.53
N LEU A 13 -17.46 29.57 2.59
CA LEU A 13 -18.40 28.50 2.89
C LEU A 13 -19.59 28.54 1.91
N ASN A 14 -19.64 27.56 1.02
CA ASN A 14 -20.79 27.31 0.14
C ASN A 14 -21.39 25.92 0.43
N LYS A 15 -22.52 25.60 -0.21
CA LYS A 15 -23.21 24.30 -0.01
C LYS A 15 -22.27 23.09 -0.23
N ARG A 16 -21.45 23.12 -1.27
CA ARG A 16 -20.50 22.06 -1.59
C ARG A 16 -19.40 21.93 -0.53
N ALA A 17 -18.88 23.07 -0.04
CA ALA A 17 -17.89 23.05 1.03
C ALA A 17 -18.49 22.48 2.32
N MET A 18 -19.72 22.87 2.67
CA MET A 18 -20.44 22.33 3.84
C MET A 18 -20.69 20.83 3.71
N GLU A 19 -21.15 20.36 2.57
CA GLU A 19 -21.34 18.95 2.28
C GLU A 19 -20.04 18.16 2.46
N ASN A 20 -18.93 18.66 1.92
CA ASN A 20 -17.62 18.01 2.05
C ASN A 20 -17.12 18.00 3.50
N LEU A 21 -17.36 19.07 4.29
CA LEU A 21 -17.03 19.09 5.72
C LEU A 21 -17.83 18.05 6.52
N ILE A 22 -19.08 17.82 6.15
CA ILE A 22 -19.88 16.75 6.77
C ILE A 22 -19.34 15.37 6.33
N LYS A 23 -19.13 15.18 5.04
CA LYS A 23 -18.64 13.90 4.49
C LYS A 23 -17.31 13.49 5.09
N CYS A 24 -16.38 14.41 5.32
CA CYS A 24 -15.09 14.10 5.94
C CYS A 24 -15.13 13.99 7.48
N GLY A 25 -16.29 14.20 8.12
CA GLY A 25 -16.42 14.07 9.57
C GLY A 25 -16.05 15.33 10.37
N ALA A 26 -15.68 16.44 9.73
CA ALA A 26 -15.32 17.68 10.42
C ALA A 26 -16.51 18.26 11.24
N CYS A 27 -17.74 17.86 10.92
CA CYS A 27 -18.97 18.30 11.59
C CYS A 27 -19.48 17.32 12.65
N ASP A 28 -18.80 16.21 12.93
CA ASP A 28 -19.21 15.20 13.94
C ASP A 28 -19.31 15.82 15.35
N CYS A 29 -18.56 16.92 15.60
CA CYS A 29 -18.59 17.66 16.86
C CYS A 29 -19.95 18.32 17.16
N PHE A 30 -20.88 18.43 16.20
CA PHE A 30 -22.22 19.00 16.43
C PHE A 30 -23.18 18.01 17.12
N GLY A 31 -22.77 16.79 17.39
CA GLY A 31 -23.56 15.79 18.13
C GLY A 31 -24.72 15.19 17.36
N LEU A 32 -24.79 15.41 16.04
CA LEU A 32 -25.72 14.78 15.11
C LEU A 32 -24.99 13.74 14.26
N ARG A 33 -25.75 12.73 13.82
CA ARG A 33 -25.23 11.72 12.87
C ARG A 33 -24.93 12.36 11.52
N ARG A 34 -23.93 11.86 10.79
CA ARG A 34 -23.60 12.40 9.45
C ARG A 34 -24.78 12.31 8.48
N SER A 35 -25.56 11.24 8.56
CA SER A 35 -26.82 11.08 7.80
C SER A 35 -27.81 12.22 8.07
N GLN A 36 -27.96 12.61 9.35
CA GLN A 36 -28.84 13.71 9.76
C GLN A 36 -28.30 15.08 9.29
N LEU A 37 -26.98 15.29 9.47
CA LEU A 37 -26.34 16.53 9.00
C LEU A 37 -26.49 16.71 7.49
N LEU A 38 -26.31 15.62 6.70
CA LEU A 38 -26.50 15.64 5.25
C LEU A 38 -27.96 15.93 4.85
N ALA A 39 -28.92 15.51 5.67
CA ALA A 39 -30.34 15.78 5.40
C ALA A 39 -30.74 17.21 5.65
N ILE A 40 -30.09 17.93 6.59
CA ILE A 40 -30.55 19.27 7.04
C ILE A 40 -29.64 20.43 6.62
N TYR A 41 -28.35 20.19 6.25
CA TYR A 41 -27.40 21.29 6.03
C TYR A 41 -27.86 22.32 4.99
N ASP A 42 -28.54 21.89 3.94
CA ASP A 42 -29.02 22.76 2.87
C ASP A 42 -30.08 23.72 3.39
N ALA A 43 -31.08 23.20 4.14
CA ALA A 43 -32.12 24.02 4.77
C ALA A 43 -31.51 24.97 5.81
N VAL A 44 -30.52 24.55 6.59
CA VAL A 44 -29.81 25.41 7.55
C VAL A 44 -29.11 26.57 6.82
N MET A 45 -28.38 26.28 5.74
CA MET A 45 -27.66 27.30 4.98
C MET A 45 -28.63 28.29 4.33
N GLU A 46 -29.77 27.84 3.80
CA GLU A 46 -30.80 28.70 3.23
C GLU A 46 -31.44 29.59 4.29
N SER A 47 -31.76 29.05 5.47
CA SER A 47 -32.28 29.79 6.60
C SER A 47 -31.34 30.93 7.04
N VAL A 48 -30.04 30.60 7.21
CA VAL A 48 -29.01 31.58 7.55
C VAL A 48 -28.89 32.67 6.48
N ALA A 49 -28.91 32.30 5.19
CA ALA A 49 -28.86 33.26 4.09
C ALA A 49 -30.09 34.19 4.07
N ALA A 50 -31.27 33.64 4.31
CA ALA A 50 -32.51 34.43 4.39
C ALA A 50 -32.50 35.42 5.58
N SER A 51 -32.06 34.97 6.76
CA SER A 51 -31.94 35.80 7.96
C SER A 51 -30.94 36.95 7.74
N ARG A 52 -29.80 36.69 7.13
CA ARG A 52 -28.79 37.71 6.84
C ARG A 52 -29.25 38.74 5.80
N ARG A 53 -29.99 38.33 4.77
CA ARG A 53 -30.58 39.26 3.78
C ARG A 53 -31.56 40.21 4.45
N LYS A 54 -32.44 39.70 5.32
CA LYS A 54 -33.40 40.54 6.07
C LYS A 54 -32.68 41.58 6.94
N ASN A 55 -31.56 41.21 7.58
CA ASN A 55 -30.78 42.12 8.42
C ASN A 55 -30.02 43.19 7.61
N VAL A 56 -29.63 42.93 6.36
CA VAL A 56 -28.91 43.87 5.47
C VAL A 56 -29.87 44.88 4.83
N GLU A 57 -31.14 44.54 4.57
CA GLU A 57 -32.13 45.42 3.96
C GLU A 57 -32.67 46.50 4.91
N GLY A 58 -32.10 46.69 6.12
CA GLY A 58 -32.28 47.87 6.96
C GLY A 58 -33.62 48.00 7.65
N GLN A 59 -34.46 46.97 7.72
CA GLN A 59 -35.60 46.92 8.61
C GLN A 59 -35.22 46.38 9.99
N MET A 60 -34.37 47.12 10.71
CA MET A 60 -34.36 47.03 12.17
C MET A 60 -35.69 47.63 12.65
N GLY A 61 -36.71 46.79 12.81
CA GLY A 61 -37.90 47.19 13.52
C GLY A 61 -37.52 47.63 14.92
N LEU A 62 -38.16 48.72 15.42
CA LEU A 62 -37.98 49.33 16.74
C LEU A 62 -38.08 48.34 17.92
N PHE A 63 -38.51 47.11 17.69
CA PHE A 63 -38.58 46.00 18.66
C PHE A 63 -37.32 45.12 18.74
N GLY A 64 -36.35 45.24 17.81
CA GLY A 64 -35.12 44.46 17.81
C GLY A 64 -34.04 44.89 18.81
N MET A 65 -34.29 45.97 19.57
CA MET A 65 -33.32 46.47 20.58
C MET A 65 -33.52 45.84 21.98
N MET A 66 -34.50 44.98 22.20
CA MET A 66 -34.79 44.42 23.53
C MET A 66 -34.60 42.92 23.68
N GLU A 67 -34.28 42.19 22.64
CA GLU A 67 -34.01 40.77 22.74
C GLU A 67 -32.54 40.51 22.39
N GLY A 68 -31.84 39.94 23.36
CA GLY A 68 -30.45 39.52 23.19
C GLY A 68 -30.27 38.56 22.03
N ASP A 69 -29.06 38.33 21.66
CA ASP A 69 -28.39 37.58 20.59
C ASP A 69 -29.04 36.25 20.10
N ASP A 70 -30.33 36.02 20.36
CA ASP A 70 -31.16 34.91 19.90
C ASP A 70 -31.93 35.35 18.62
N ALA A 71 -31.21 35.28 17.47
CA ALA A 71 -31.93 35.15 16.19
C ALA A 71 -32.87 33.95 16.29
N PRO A 72 -34.11 34.04 15.74
CA PRO A 72 -35.05 32.93 15.83
C PRO A 72 -34.43 31.68 15.28
N VAL A 73 -34.22 30.70 16.18
CA VAL A 73 -33.77 29.37 15.81
C VAL A 73 -34.78 28.88 14.77
N SER A 74 -34.34 28.72 13.54
CA SER A 74 -35.19 28.12 12.52
C SER A 74 -35.57 26.74 13.02
N ASP A 75 -36.86 26.48 13.13
CA ASP A 75 -37.39 25.19 13.59
C ASP A 75 -37.14 24.10 12.53
N ILE A 76 -35.85 23.87 12.25
CA ILE A 76 -35.44 22.88 11.27
C ILE A 76 -35.54 21.51 11.95
N HIS A 77 -36.55 20.78 11.55
CA HIS A 77 -36.76 19.43 12.04
C HIS A 77 -35.62 18.52 11.62
N VAL A 78 -34.89 17.94 12.62
CA VAL A 78 -33.85 16.95 12.39
C VAL A 78 -34.51 15.59 12.25
N PRO A 79 -34.45 14.94 11.08
CA PRO A 79 -35.05 13.61 10.91
C PRO A 79 -34.31 12.58 11.72
N ASP A 80 -35.05 11.60 12.29
CA ASP A 80 -34.42 10.46 12.95
C ASP A 80 -33.95 9.42 11.93
N LEU A 81 -32.76 9.66 11.37
CA LEU A 81 -32.12 8.76 10.40
C LEU A 81 -31.07 7.91 11.11
N PRO A 82 -30.93 6.62 10.77
CA PRO A 82 -29.82 5.80 11.23
C PRO A 82 -28.50 6.39 10.74
N GLU A 83 -27.42 6.13 11.46
CA GLU A 83 -26.11 6.54 10.99
C GLU A 83 -25.71 5.74 9.75
N LEU A 84 -24.89 6.35 8.90
CA LEU A 84 -24.26 5.69 7.77
C LEU A 84 -23.42 4.50 8.25
N SER A 85 -23.36 3.46 7.44
CA SER A 85 -22.44 2.33 7.71
C SER A 85 -20.99 2.81 7.77
N ALA A 86 -20.13 2.04 8.44
CA ALA A 86 -18.71 2.34 8.51
C ALA A 86 -18.09 2.45 7.09
N GLN A 87 -18.50 1.57 6.19
CA GLN A 87 -18.03 1.55 4.81
C GLN A 87 -18.46 2.81 4.04
N GLU A 88 -19.70 3.26 4.19
CA GLU A 88 -20.17 4.49 3.54
C GLU A 88 -19.43 5.72 4.07
N ARG A 89 -19.21 5.82 5.40
CA ARG A 89 -18.44 6.91 6.00
C ARG A 89 -17.01 6.95 5.48
N MET A 90 -16.32 5.82 5.48
CA MET A 90 -14.95 5.69 4.96
C MET A 90 -14.88 6.04 3.46
N SER A 91 -15.86 5.62 2.67
CA SER A 91 -15.95 5.98 1.25
C SER A 91 -16.10 7.49 1.04
N MET A 92 -16.96 8.16 1.82
CA MET A 92 -17.13 9.61 1.78
C MET A 92 -15.86 10.37 2.22
N GLU A 93 -15.18 9.90 3.26
CA GLU A 93 -13.91 10.46 3.71
C GLU A 93 -12.87 10.38 2.59
N ARG A 94 -12.74 9.21 1.98
CA ARG A 94 -11.81 8.98 0.87
C ARG A 94 -12.13 9.86 -0.35
N GLU A 95 -13.40 9.98 -0.73
CA GLU A 95 -13.85 10.83 -1.84
C GLU A 95 -13.48 12.30 -1.62
N THR A 96 -13.63 12.79 -0.39
CA THR A 96 -13.47 14.22 -0.06
C THR A 96 -12.03 14.61 0.27
N THR A 97 -11.27 13.76 0.99
CA THR A 97 -9.94 14.07 1.52
C THR A 97 -8.83 13.29 0.86
N GLY A 98 -9.16 12.22 0.14
CA GLY A 98 -8.20 11.25 -0.37
C GLY A 98 -7.71 10.25 0.68
N LEU A 99 -8.18 10.33 1.93
CA LEU A 99 -7.73 9.52 3.06
C LEU A 99 -8.92 8.87 3.77
N TYR A 100 -8.68 7.76 4.43
CA TYR A 100 -9.58 7.15 5.40
C TYR A 100 -9.27 7.75 6.79
N LEU A 101 -10.25 8.39 7.43
CA LEU A 101 -10.06 9.10 8.70
C LEU A 101 -10.63 8.34 9.90
N SER A 102 -11.77 7.67 9.72
CA SER A 102 -12.47 6.97 10.81
C SER A 102 -12.08 5.50 10.97
N GLY A 103 -11.21 4.95 10.11
CA GLY A 103 -10.77 3.57 10.10
C GLY A 103 -10.26 3.20 8.70
N HIS A 104 -9.88 1.96 8.49
CA HIS A 104 -9.48 1.46 7.18
C HIS A 104 -10.39 0.28 6.77
N PRO A 105 -10.83 0.17 5.49
CA PRO A 105 -11.69 -0.95 5.06
C PRO A 105 -11.08 -2.32 5.30
N MET A 106 -9.74 -2.41 5.39
CA MET A 106 -9.05 -3.65 5.72
C MET A 106 -9.19 -4.09 7.19
N ASP A 107 -9.66 -3.20 8.08
CA ASP A 107 -9.85 -3.54 9.50
C ASP A 107 -10.83 -4.69 9.70
N ASP A 108 -11.88 -4.74 8.88
CA ASP A 108 -12.90 -5.79 8.93
C ASP A 108 -12.35 -7.18 8.53
N TYR A 109 -11.23 -7.21 7.81
CA TYR A 109 -10.63 -8.44 7.28
C TYR A 109 -9.41 -8.93 8.07
N ARG A 110 -8.94 -8.18 9.08
CA ARG A 110 -7.72 -8.51 9.85
C ARG A 110 -7.75 -9.91 10.45
N GLU A 111 -8.90 -10.32 11.01
CA GLU A 111 -9.03 -11.65 11.63
C GLU A 111 -8.96 -12.77 10.57
N GLN A 112 -9.54 -12.56 9.39
CA GLN A 112 -9.54 -13.52 8.31
C GLN A 112 -8.16 -13.71 7.67
N LEU A 113 -7.33 -12.67 7.72
CA LEU A 113 -5.98 -12.67 7.17
C LEU A 113 -4.93 -13.26 8.13
N LYS A 114 -5.27 -13.47 9.39
CA LYS A 114 -4.35 -14.09 10.36
C LYS A 114 -3.95 -15.50 9.92
N GLY A 115 -2.65 -15.74 9.85
CA GLY A 115 -2.10 -17.06 9.49
C GLY A 115 -2.12 -17.39 7.99
N THR A 116 -2.56 -16.50 7.12
CA THR A 116 -2.59 -16.72 5.66
C THR A 116 -1.25 -16.44 4.96
N GLY A 117 -0.24 -15.97 5.71
CA GLY A 117 1.06 -15.60 5.12
C GLY A 117 1.05 -14.29 4.31
N VAL A 118 -0.01 -13.50 4.43
CA VAL A 118 -0.11 -12.18 3.82
C VAL A 118 0.85 -11.20 4.49
N VAL A 119 1.55 -10.43 3.68
CA VAL A 119 2.54 -9.44 4.11
C VAL A 119 1.99 -8.04 3.88
N PRO A 120 2.19 -7.09 4.83
CA PRO A 120 1.83 -5.69 4.63
C PRO A 120 2.54 -5.07 3.42
N ILE A 121 1.80 -4.31 2.60
CA ILE A 121 2.33 -3.66 1.39
C ILE A 121 3.45 -2.69 1.74
N GLY A 122 3.25 -1.86 2.77
CA GLY A 122 4.25 -0.88 3.22
C GLY A 122 5.57 -1.52 3.62
N ARG A 123 5.55 -2.74 4.21
CA ARG A 123 6.77 -3.47 4.56
C ARG A 123 7.57 -3.91 3.33
N ILE A 124 6.88 -4.32 2.26
CA ILE A 124 7.54 -4.70 1.01
C ILE A 124 8.15 -3.46 0.37
N MET A 125 7.38 -2.38 0.28
CA MET A 125 7.83 -1.14 -0.35
C MET A 125 9.03 -0.54 0.39
N GLN A 126 8.95 -0.46 1.71
CA GLN A 126 10.06 0.02 2.55
C GLN A 126 11.33 -0.82 2.38
N SER A 127 11.21 -2.15 2.39
CA SER A 127 12.36 -3.04 2.22
C SER A 127 13.05 -2.87 0.86
N LEU A 128 12.26 -2.64 -0.19
CA LEU A 128 12.79 -2.39 -1.53
C LEU A 128 13.49 -1.02 -1.63
N GLU A 129 12.96 0.00 -0.95
CA GLU A 129 13.53 1.34 -0.88
C GLU A 129 14.82 1.36 -0.04
N ASP A 130 14.81 0.71 1.13
CA ASP A 130 15.96 0.62 2.03
C ASP A 130 17.04 -0.35 1.54
N HIS A 131 16.77 -1.16 0.51
CA HIS A 131 17.66 -2.20 -0.02
C HIS A 131 18.17 -3.16 1.07
N ASP A 132 17.33 -3.47 2.06
CA ASP A 132 17.68 -4.33 3.20
C ASP A 132 17.78 -5.82 2.86
N GLY A 133 17.39 -6.21 1.64
CA GLY A 133 17.46 -7.57 1.11
C GLY A 133 16.39 -8.52 1.64
N VAL A 134 15.43 -8.05 2.45
CA VAL A 134 14.31 -8.87 2.94
C VAL A 134 13.35 -9.22 1.80
N TYR A 135 13.02 -8.22 0.97
CA TYR A 135 12.28 -8.43 -0.29
C TYR A 135 13.15 -8.04 -1.47
N GLN A 136 13.04 -8.79 -2.56
CA GLN A 136 13.88 -8.61 -3.75
C GLN A 136 13.05 -8.76 -5.02
N ASP A 137 13.62 -8.29 -6.14
CA ASP A 137 13.05 -8.52 -7.47
C ASP A 137 12.79 -10.00 -7.73
N GLU A 138 11.76 -10.32 -8.50
CA GLU A 138 11.32 -11.68 -8.86
C GLU A 138 10.82 -12.53 -7.66
N GLN A 139 10.78 -12.00 -6.44
CA GLN A 139 10.24 -12.73 -5.28
C GLN A 139 8.72 -12.82 -5.33
N VAL A 140 8.18 -14.02 -5.02
CA VAL A 140 6.74 -14.22 -4.88
C VAL A 140 6.30 -13.84 -3.48
N VAL A 141 5.27 -13.01 -3.39
CA VAL A 141 4.67 -12.54 -2.13
C VAL A 141 3.16 -12.72 -2.17
N SER A 142 2.56 -12.85 -1.00
CA SER A 142 1.10 -12.74 -0.81
C SER A 142 0.81 -11.43 -0.11
N ILE A 143 -0.05 -10.62 -0.71
CA ILE A 143 -0.54 -9.35 -0.18
C ILE A 143 -2.05 -9.32 -0.18
N ALA A 144 -2.65 -8.53 0.66
CA ALA A 144 -4.09 -8.30 0.66
C ALA A 144 -4.37 -6.80 0.69
N GLY A 145 -5.47 -6.40 0.09
CA GLY A 145 -5.85 -4.99 0.06
C GLY A 145 -7.18 -4.75 -0.62
N ILE A 146 -7.54 -3.46 -0.68
CA ILE A 146 -8.68 -2.96 -1.43
C ILE A 146 -8.20 -2.47 -2.78
N VAL A 147 -8.92 -2.85 -3.83
CA VAL A 147 -8.69 -2.33 -5.18
C VAL A 147 -9.12 -0.87 -5.24
N GLN A 148 -8.18 0.05 -5.41
CA GLN A 148 -8.45 1.49 -5.51
C GLN A 148 -8.81 1.90 -6.93
N THR A 149 -8.04 1.42 -7.91
CA THR A 149 -8.28 1.69 -9.32
C THR A 149 -7.94 0.46 -10.16
N ALA A 150 -8.67 0.29 -11.25
CA ALA A 150 -8.41 -0.75 -12.25
C ALA A 150 -8.45 -0.14 -13.66
N LYS A 151 -7.28 0.18 -14.20
CA LYS A 151 -7.16 0.85 -15.51
C LYS A 151 -6.74 -0.16 -16.58
N MET A 152 -7.61 -0.41 -17.54
CA MET A 152 -7.33 -1.25 -18.70
C MET A 152 -6.44 -0.54 -19.70
N LYS A 153 -5.47 -1.24 -20.25
CA LYS A 153 -4.58 -0.75 -21.31
C LYS A 153 -4.34 -1.81 -22.36
N THR A 154 -4.31 -1.41 -23.61
CA THR A 154 -3.93 -2.30 -24.70
C THR A 154 -2.42 -2.17 -24.96
N THR A 155 -1.71 -3.28 -24.98
CA THR A 155 -0.30 -3.36 -25.30
C THR A 155 -0.06 -3.13 -26.80
N ARG A 156 1.20 -2.89 -27.19
CA ARG A 156 1.59 -2.78 -28.62
C ARG A 156 1.21 -4.03 -29.44
N ASN A 157 1.14 -5.19 -28.82
CA ASN A 157 0.76 -6.46 -29.45
C ASN A 157 -0.75 -6.72 -29.38
N GLN A 158 -1.58 -5.68 -29.19
CA GLN A 158 -3.04 -5.75 -29.09
C GLN A 158 -3.56 -6.68 -27.94
N SER A 159 -2.72 -7.05 -26.99
CA SER A 159 -3.14 -7.79 -25.81
C SER A 159 -3.63 -6.82 -24.74
N LEU A 160 -4.75 -7.18 -24.08
CA LEU A 160 -5.27 -6.43 -22.93
C LEU A 160 -4.41 -6.69 -21.69
N MET A 161 -4.15 -5.65 -20.95
CA MET A 161 -3.55 -5.69 -19.60
C MET A 161 -4.24 -4.66 -18.72
N ALA A 162 -4.13 -4.82 -17.40
CA ALA A 162 -4.59 -3.80 -16.46
C ALA A 162 -3.48 -3.39 -15.49
N TYR A 163 -3.55 -2.12 -15.13
CA TYR A 163 -2.85 -1.55 -13.99
C TYR A 163 -3.87 -1.44 -12.86
N VAL A 164 -3.64 -2.13 -11.77
CA VAL A 164 -4.53 -2.18 -10.62
C VAL A 164 -3.78 -1.66 -9.41
N THR A 165 -4.28 -0.60 -8.79
CA THR A 165 -3.73 -0.12 -7.52
C THR A 165 -4.40 -0.86 -6.39
N LEU A 166 -3.61 -1.56 -5.59
CA LEU A 166 -4.04 -2.25 -4.37
C LEU A 166 -3.52 -1.48 -3.16
N GLU A 167 -4.38 -1.26 -2.17
CA GLU A 167 -4.05 -0.49 -0.96
C GLU A 167 -4.44 -1.27 0.30
N ASP A 168 -3.57 -1.27 1.29
CA ASP A 168 -3.84 -1.72 2.65
C ASP A 168 -3.64 -0.58 3.65
N ASP A 169 -3.73 -0.85 4.95
CA ASP A 169 -3.54 0.13 6.02
C ASP A 169 -2.09 0.63 6.15
N THR A 170 -1.14 0.06 5.42
CA THR A 170 0.29 0.38 5.49
C THR A 170 0.82 1.08 4.25
N GLY A 171 0.13 0.97 3.11
CA GLY A 171 0.55 1.59 1.87
C GLY A 171 -0.22 1.09 0.64
N SER A 172 0.26 1.49 -0.53
CA SER A 172 -0.31 1.08 -1.81
C SER A 172 0.76 0.57 -2.77
N VAL A 173 0.37 -0.31 -3.68
CA VAL A 173 1.24 -0.83 -4.73
C VAL A 173 0.50 -0.95 -6.04
N GLU A 174 1.18 -0.66 -7.15
CA GLU A 174 0.64 -0.93 -8.48
C GLU A 174 0.85 -2.39 -8.86
N MET A 175 -0.20 -3.03 -9.31
CA MET A 175 -0.18 -4.41 -9.76
C MET A 175 -0.40 -4.48 -11.28
N LEU A 176 0.45 -5.26 -11.95
CA LEU A 176 0.32 -5.55 -13.38
C LEU A 176 -0.44 -6.85 -13.59
N VAL A 177 -1.52 -6.77 -14.35
CA VAL A 177 -2.36 -7.91 -14.68
C VAL A 177 -2.36 -8.10 -16.19
N PHE A 178 -1.76 -9.19 -16.65
CA PHE A 178 -1.73 -9.54 -18.07
C PHE A 178 -3.01 -10.23 -18.52
N ALA A 179 -3.20 -10.38 -19.83
CA ALA A 179 -4.42 -10.90 -20.46
C ALA A 179 -4.94 -12.20 -19.84
N ARG A 180 -4.07 -13.15 -19.54
CA ARG A 180 -4.44 -14.42 -18.91
C ARG A 180 -4.99 -14.21 -17.50
N GLY A 181 -4.33 -13.35 -16.69
CA GLY A 181 -4.79 -13.00 -15.35
C GLY A 181 -6.13 -12.26 -15.39
N LEU A 182 -6.33 -11.38 -16.38
CA LEU A 182 -7.60 -10.67 -16.57
C LEU A 182 -8.75 -11.62 -16.90
N GLN A 183 -8.52 -12.61 -17.76
CA GLN A 183 -9.54 -13.62 -18.08
C GLN A 183 -9.93 -14.45 -16.86
N GLN A 184 -8.95 -14.77 -16.01
CA GLN A 184 -9.17 -15.67 -14.88
C GLN A 184 -9.67 -14.94 -13.63
N TYR A 185 -9.17 -13.75 -13.35
CA TYR A 185 -9.36 -13.04 -12.09
C TYR A 185 -10.04 -11.66 -12.25
N GLY A 186 -10.32 -11.23 -13.48
CA GLY A 186 -10.85 -9.88 -13.74
C GLY A 186 -12.14 -9.55 -12.99
N GLY A 187 -12.95 -10.56 -12.66
CA GLY A 187 -14.16 -10.38 -11.86
C GLY A 187 -13.91 -9.91 -10.43
N TYR A 188 -12.72 -10.17 -9.87
CA TYR A 188 -12.32 -9.76 -8.53
C TYR A 188 -11.59 -8.40 -8.50
N LEU A 189 -11.14 -7.92 -9.67
CA LEU A 189 -10.33 -6.70 -9.81
C LEU A 189 -11.20 -5.46 -10.04
N GLN A 190 -12.31 -5.36 -9.33
CA GLN A 190 -13.20 -4.20 -9.38
C GLN A 190 -12.85 -3.23 -8.26
N GLU A 191 -13.08 -1.93 -8.50
CA GLU A 191 -12.87 -0.90 -7.48
C GLU A 191 -13.67 -1.22 -6.20
N ASN A 192 -13.07 -0.96 -5.05
CA ASN A 192 -13.55 -1.27 -3.71
C ASN A 192 -13.67 -2.77 -3.37
N SER A 193 -13.18 -3.69 -4.22
CA SER A 193 -13.11 -5.12 -3.89
C SER A 193 -11.96 -5.40 -2.93
N ALA A 194 -12.24 -6.19 -1.88
CA ALA A 194 -11.23 -6.69 -0.95
C ALA A 194 -10.69 -8.04 -1.42
N ILE A 195 -9.42 -8.09 -1.77
CA ILE A 195 -8.80 -9.27 -2.39
C ILE A 195 -7.47 -9.65 -1.72
N VAL A 196 -7.16 -10.95 -1.77
CA VAL A 196 -5.81 -11.47 -1.55
C VAL A 196 -5.19 -11.78 -2.90
N VAL A 197 -3.97 -11.36 -3.05
CA VAL A 197 -3.19 -11.50 -4.29
C VAL A 197 -1.91 -12.25 -3.98
N GLN A 198 -1.60 -13.24 -4.78
CA GLN A 198 -0.25 -13.78 -4.89
C GLN A 198 0.37 -13.23 -6.16
N GLY A 199 1.53 -12.62 -6.04
CA GLY A 199 2.21 -11.99 -7.15
C GLY A 199 3.71 -11.99 -6.98
N ARG A 200 4.39 -11.63 -8.04
CA ARG A 200 5.84 -11.54 -8.09
C ARG A 200 6.24 -10.06 -8.10
N ILE A 201 7.18 -9.71 -7.23
CA ILE A 201 7.75 -8.35 -7.19
C ILE A 201 8.48 -8.10 -8.52
N SER A 202 8.28 -6.92 -9.08
CA SER A 202 9.04 -6.38 -10.19
C SER A 202 9.62 -5.03 -9.77
N ALA A 203 10.87 -5.05 -9.32
CA ALA A 203 11.61 -3.88 -8.88
C ALA A 203 12.75 -3.63 -9.88
N ARG A 204 12.58 -2.64 -10.77
CA ARG A 204 13.60 -2.23 -11.75
C ARG A 204 14.11 -0.86 -11.34
N ASP A 205 15.42 -0.64 -11.50
CA ASP A 205 16.14 0.56 -11.03
C ASP A 205 15.53 1.91 -11.47
N ASP A 206 14.75 1.94 -12.56
CA ASP A 206 14.19 3.16 -13.13
C ASP A 206 12.68 3.34 -12.91
N LYS A 207 12.02 2.46 -12.13
CA LYS A 207 10.55 2.49 -11.95
C LYS A 207 10.16 2.12 -10.53
N ASP A 208 9.04 2.69 -10.09
CA ASP A 208 8.41 2.27 -8.84
C ASP A 208 8.16 0.76 -8.84
N PRO A 209 8.40 0.09 -7.72
CA PRO A 209 8.15 -1.34 -7.58
C PRO A 209 6.69 -1.69 -7.88
N GLN A 210 6.48 -2.76 -8.62
CA GLN A 210 5.17 -3.26 -9.03
C GLN A 210 5.02 -4.73 -8.66
N ILE A 211 3.79 -5.21 -8.55
CA ILE A 211 3.50 -6.63 -8.36
C ILE A 211 2.93 -7.21 -9.65
N MET A 212 3.55 -8.26 -10.19
CA MET A 212 3.02 -9.00 -11.32
C MET A 212 2.06 -10.08 -10.81
N LEU A 213 0.77 -9.98 -11.16
CA LEU A 213 -0.27 -10.89 -10.69
C LEU A 213 0.00 -12.34 -11.14
N ASN A 214 0.02 -13.27 -10.18
CA ASN A 214 -0.03 -14.71 -10.41
C ASN A 214 -1.45 -15.24 -10.18
N SER A 215 -2.06 -14.91 -9.03
CA SER A 215 -3.44 -15.29 -8.69
C SER A 215 -4.09 -14.26 -7.79
N ALA A 216 -5.42 -14.18 -7.84
CA ALA A 216 -6.22 -13.32 -6.97
C ALA A 216 -7.50 -14.04 -6.55
N GLN A 217 -7.97 -13.75 -5.34
CA GLN A 217 -9.25 -14.26 -4.83
C GLN A 217 -9.83 -13.27 -3.81
N PRO A 218 -11.15 -13.31 -3.54
CA PRO A 218 -11.75 -12.53 -2.46
C PRO A 218 -11.13 -12.89 -1.11
N ILE A 219 -11.06 -11.94 -0.18
CA ILE A 219 -10.52 -12.20 1.17
C ILE A 219 -11.33 -13.27 1.90
N SER A 220 -12.65 -13.37 1.68
CA SER A 220 -13.49 -14.44 2.22
C SER A 220 -12.95 -15.84 1.94
N ASP A 221 -12.24 -16.01 0.84
CA ASP A 221 -11.70 -17.30 0.38
C ASP A 221 -10.19 -17.43 0.66
N ALA A 222 -9.61 -16.47 1.38
CA ALA A 222 -8.15 -16.37 1.63
C ALA A 222 -7.57 -17.61 2.33
N ALA A 223 -8.36 -18.27 3.17
CA ALA A 223 -7.94 -19.51 3.86
C ALA A 223 -7.64 -20.68 2.91
N VAL A 224 -8.13 -20.61 1.67
CA VAL A 224 -7.95 -21.66 0.63
C VAL A 224 -6.69 -21.39 -0.22
N MET A 225 -6.14 -20.19 -0.13
CA MET A 225 -4.97 -19.83 -0.92
C MET A 225 -3.72 -20.57 -0.39
N PRO A 226 -3.04 -21.37 -1.22
CA PRO A 226 -1.81 -22.01 -0.79
C PRO A 226 -0.81 -20.91 -0.39
N PRO A 227 -0.01 -21.11 0.67
CA PRO A 227 1.03 -20.17 1.00
C PRO A 227 1.94 -19.95 -0.22
N PRO A 228 2.53 -18.74 -0.37
CA PRO A 228 3.51 -18.50 -1.43
C PRO A 228 4.52 -19.64 -1.37
N PRO A 229 5.01 -20.14 -2.51
CA PRO A 229 6.05 -21.14 -2.48
C PRO A 229 7.18 -20.56 -1.63
N GLU A 230 7.44 -21.23 -0.50
CA GLU A 230 8.62 -20.89 0.28
C GLU A 230 9.76 -20.80 -0.73
N ARG A 231 10.51 -19.70 -0.69
CA ARG A 231 11.77 -19.71 -1.42
C ARG A 231 12.41 -21.07 -1.14
N PRO A 232 12.84 -21.81 -2.16
CA PRO A 232 13.81 -22.87 -1.89
C PRO A 232 14.87 -22.15 -1.06
N ALA A 233 14.92 -22.47 0.23
CA ALA A 233 15.89 -21.88 1.15
C ALA A 233 17.18 -21.83 0.36
N ALA A 234 17.73 -20.63 0.14
CA ALA A 234 18.92 -20.47 -0.71
C ALA A 234 19.84 -21.58 -0.27
N PRO A 235 20.25 -22.53 -1.14
CA PRO A 235 20.78 -23.80 -0.73
C PRO A 235 21.76 -23.49 0.37
N GLN A 236 21.46 -23.96 1.60
CA GLN A 236 22.29 -23.61 2.76
C GLN A 236 23.67 -24.11 2.38
N MET A 237 24.45 -23.19 1.85
CA MET A 237 25.78 -23.51 1.33
C MET A 237 26.62 -23.87 2.54
N ASN A 238 26.70 -25.15 2.80
CA ASN A 238 27.43 -25.66 3.95
C ASN A 238 28.94 -25.50 3.75
N LYS A 239 29.39 -25.40 2.50
CA LYS A 239 30.81 -25.25 2.14
C LYS A 239 30.95 -24.66 0.75
N LEU A 240 31.97 -23.82 0.55
CA LEU A 240 32.35 -23.29 -0.77
C LEU A 240 33.73 -23.88 -1.16
N TYR A 241 33.83 -24.43 -2.35
CA TYR A 241 35.09 -24.93 -2.91
C TYR A 241 35.56 -24.02 -4.02
N LEU A 242 36.81 -23.53 -3.91
CA LEU A 242 37.44 -22.71 -4.95
C LEU A 242 38.67 -23.48 -5.48
N ARG A 243 38.73 -23.67 -6.79
CA ARG A 243 39.88 -24.27 -7.48
C ARG A 243 40.75 -23.14 -8.02
N LEU A 244 42.02 -23.18 -7.67
CA LEU A 244 43.03 -22.17 -7.99
C LEU A 244 44.24 -22.84 -8.63
N GLU A 245 44.94 -22.14 -9.49
CA GLU A 245 46.13 -22.70 -10.16
C GLU A 245 47.29 -22.81 -9.20
N SER A 246 47.64 -21.74 -8.47
CA SER A 246 48.80 -21.69 -7.58
C SER A 246 48.51 -20.68 -6.45
N GLU A 247 49.22 -20.87 -5.33
CA GLU A 247 49.17 -19.95 -4.16
C GLU A 247 49.79 -18.57 -4.47
N ASP A 248 50.72 -18.51 -5.44
CA ASP A 248 51.38 -17.26 -5.88
C ASP A 248 50.63 -16.53 -6.99
N SER A 249 49.55 -17.11 -7.50
CA SER A 249 48.79 -16.54 -8.62
C SER A 249 48.08 -15.23 -8.25
N LEU A 250 47.98 -14.34 -9.25
CA LEU A 250 47.19 -13.10 -9.12
C LEU A 250 45.70 -13.40 -8.81
N ALA A 251 45.22 -14.52 -9.38
CA ALA A 251 43.84 -15.00 -9.15
C ALA A 251 43.60 -15.34 -7.66
N TYR A 252 44.55 -16.00 -7.00
CA TYR A 252 44.45 -16.27 -5.58
C TYR A 252 44.42 -14.99 -4.72
N ARG A 253 45.32 -14.03 -5.03
CA ARG A 253 45.35 -12.75 -4.29
C ARG A 253 44.04 -11.99 -4.39
N LYS A 254 43.46 -11.94 -5.60
CA LYS A 254 42.15 -11.30 -5.83
C LYS A 254 41.02 -12.07 -5.13
N ALA A 255 40.96 -13.41 -5.29
CA ALA A 255 39.93 -14.23 -4.63
C ALA A 255 39.99 -14.09 -3.10
N ARG A 256 41.20 -14.03 -2.52
CA ARG A 256 41.37 -13.80 -1.08
C ARG A 256 40.90 -12.42 -0.65
N ALA A 257 41.13 -11.39 -1.46
CA ALA A 257 40.64 -10.03 -1.20
C ALA A 257 39.10 -10.01 -1.20
N ILE A 258 38.47 -10.63 -2.19
CA ILE A 258 36.99 -10.74 -2.27
C ILE A 258 36.45 -11.48 -1.03
N LEU A 259 37.03 -12.64 -0.66
CA LEU A 259 36.59 -13.41 0.51
C LEU A 259 36.71 -12.61 1.81
N ASN A 260 37.75 -11.79 1.96
CA ASN A 260 37.96 -10.95 3.14
C ASN A 260 36.96 -9.79 3.25
N MET A 261 36.33 -9.39 2.14
CA MET A 261 35.26 -8.37 2.14
C MET A 261 33.94 -8.92 2.69
N PHE A 262 33.77 -10.25 2.71
CA PHE A 262 32.53 -10.91 3.15
C PHE A 262 32.84 -11.93 4.28
N PRO A 263 33.29 -11.51 5.46
CA PRO A 263 33.59 -12.42 6.56
C PRO A 263 32.32 -13.13 7.04
N GLY A 264 32.40 -14.42 7.39
CA GLY A 264 31.23 -15.16 7.84
C GLY A 264 31.53 -16.61 8.23
N PRO A 265 30.49 -17.40 8.60
CA PRO A 265 30.63 -18.70 9.20
C PRO A 265 30.78 -19.85 8.18
N VAL A 266 30.53 -19.62 6.88
CA VAL A 266 30.57 -20.71 5.89
C VAL A 266 31.99 -21.08 5.52
N PRO A 267 32.43 -22.34 5.72
CA PRO A 267 33.78 -22.79 5.40
C PRO A 267 34.05 -22.71 3.89
N VAL A 268 35.17 -22.12 3.53
CA VAL A 268 35.71 -22.10 2.15
C VAL A 268 36.95 -22.94 2.07
N ILE A 269 36.96 -23.86 1.12
CA ILE A 269 38.10 -24.73 0.86
C ILE A 269 38.78 -24.30 -0.45
N LEU A 270 39.96 -23.75 -0.36
CA LEU A 270 40.80 -23.37 -1.47
C LEU A 270 41.64 -24.59 -1.88
N TYR A 271 41.53 -25.03 -3.13
CA TYR A 271 42.29 -26.16 -3.68
C TYR A 271 43.24 -25.65 -4.76
N PHE A 272 44.55 -25.87 -4.58
CA PHE A 272 45.58 -25.46 -5.50
C PHE A 272 45.97 -26.62 -6.41
N LEU A 273 46.00 -26.40 -7.72
CA LEU A 273 46.23 -27.42 -8.72
C LEU A 273 47.72 -27.86 -8.80
N ASP A 274 48.62 -26.89 -8.58
CA ASP A 274 50.09 -27.11 -8.64
C ASP A 274 50.57 -28.01 -7.52
N THR A 275 50.23 -27.69 -6.27
CA THR A 275 50.72 -28.38 -5.07
C THR A 275 49.73 -29.42 -4.55
N LYS A 276 48.51 -29.49 -5.10
CA LYS A 276 47.39 -30.30 -4.58
C LYS A 276 47.04 -29.98 -3.12
N ALA A 277 47.53 -28.87 -2.61
CA ALA A 277 47.31 -28.43 -1.24
C ALA A 277 45.86 -27.88 -1.07
N ARG A 278 45.39 -28.00 0.17
CA ARG A 278 44.08 -27.43 0.57
C ARG A 278 44.29 -26.42 1.69
N ARG A 279 43.68 -25.26 1.57
CA ARG A 279 43.64 -24.26 2.62
C ARG A 279 42.19 -23.92 2.99
N GLY A 280 41.92 -23.69 4.27
CA GLY A 280 40.63 -23.32 4.79
C GLY A 280 40.54 -21.83 5.06
N THR A 281 39.41 -21.22 4.71
CA THR A 281 38.98 -19.90 5.18
C THR A 281 37.46 -19.93 5.38
N ALA A 282 36.86 -18.83 5.72
CA ALA A 282 35.38 -18.75 5.89
C ALA A 282 34.84 -17.44 5.33
N CYS A 283 33.59 -17.45 4.85
CA CYS A 283 32.92 -16.27 4.32
C CYS A 283 31.42 -16.35 4.55
N THR A 284 30.73 -15.22 4.27
CA THR A 284 29.27 -15.18 4.05
C THR A 284 29.04 -15.20 2.54
N PRO A 285 28.56 -16.30 1.95
CA PRO A 285 28.36 -16.38 0.51
C PRO A 285 27.19 -15.48 0.08
N MET A 286 27.50 -14.43 -0.66
CA MET A 286 26.55 -13.54 -1.30
C MET A 286 26.51 -13.79 -2.81
N PRO A 287 25.34 -13.67 -3.49
CA PRO A 287 25.26 -13.86 -4.94
C PRO A 287 26.30 -13.04 -5.71
N ALA A 288 26.42 -11.75 -5.42
CA ALA A 288 27.40 -10.85 -6.05
C ALA A 288 28.85 -11.33 -5.87
N MET A 289 29.22 -11.81 -4.67
CA MET A 289 30.55 -12.38 -4.38
C MET A 289 30.82 -13.64 -5.21
N LEU A 290 29.81 -14.51 -5.33
CA LEU A 290 29.95 -15.76 -6.11
C LEU A 290 30.11 -15.46 -7.60
N ASP A 291 29.38 -14.48 -8.13
CA ASP A 291 29.46 -14.09 -9.53
C ASP A 291 30.83 -13.45 -9.85
N GLU A 292 31.35 -12.63 -8.93
CA GLU A 292 32.69 -12.04 -9.06
C GLU A 292 33.79 -13.13 -8.99
N LEU A 293 33.65 -14.10 -8.08
CA LEU A 293 34.57 -15.26 -8.02
C LEU A 293 34.47 -16.15 -9.26
N ARG A 294 33.27 -16.36 -9.85
CA ARG A 294 33.08 -17.08 -11.10
C ARG A 294 33.70 -16.34 -12.28
N GLY A 295 33.53 -15.04 -12.36
CA GLY A 295 34.17 -14.18 -13.36
C GLY A 295 35.69 -14.23 -13.28
N LEU A 296 36.24 -14.32 -12.07
CA LEU A 296 37.69 -14.35 -11.83
C LEU A 296 38.32 -15.75 -12.09
N LEU A 297 37.65 -16.82 -11.67
CA LEU A 297 38.21 -18.20 -11.62
C LEU A 297 37.61 -19.13 -12.67
N GLY A 298 36.53 -18.71 -13.34
CA GLY A 298 35.74 -19.57 -14.21
C GLY A 298 34.62 -20.32 -13.49
N GLU A 299 33.47 -20.53 -14.14
CA GLU A 299 32.30 -21.16 -13.54
C GLU A 299 32.56 -22.55 -12.93
N GLY A 300 33.40 -23.35 -13.57
CA GLY A 300 33.77 -24.68 -13.07
C GLY A 300 34.71 -24.70 -11.86
N SER A 301 35.25 -23.55 -11.46
CA SER A 301 36.23 -23.43 -10.36
C SER A 301 35.56 -22.98 -9.04
N VAL A 302 34.31 -22.57 -9.06
CA VAL A 302 33.51 -22.11 -7.91
C VAL A 302 32.36 -23.10 -7.68
N VAL A 303 32.54 -24.00 -6.71
CA VAL A 303 31.56 -25.07 -6.46
C VAL A 303 30.93 -24.91 -5.07
N PRO A 304 29.71 -24.45 -4.97
CA PRO A 304 28.93 -24.49 -3.74
C PRO A 304 28.47 -25.91 -3.42
N LYS A 305 28.54 -26.30 -2.14
CA LYS A 305 28.02 -27.58 -1.63
C LYS A 305 27.27 -27.38 -0.32
#